data_ab6f109a59ceed18e0c2f0739032cd7f
#
_entry.id   ab6f109a59ceed18e0c2f0739032cd7f
#
_cell.length_a   1.000
_cell.length_b   1.000
_cell.length_c   1.000
_cell.angle_alpha   90.00
_cell.angle_beta   90.00
_cell.angle_gamma   90.00
#
_symmetry.space_group_name_H-M   'P 1'
#
loop_
_entity.id
_entity.type
_entity.pdbx_description
1 polymer ?
#
loop_
_entity_poly.entity_id
_entity_poly.type
_entity_poly.pdbx_seq_one_letter_code
_entity_poly.pdbx_strand_id
1 'polypeptide(L)'
;MLIITQNLLNQLFFYMRPYHVLIAGLLCMATPSIADNDFKPSVNIDLQTRVSYLNDRVDHQIRHDASGFKGDYFLFSVSGQLTDRLTYSWRQRINQKKNENDRFDGTDWVYLDYKLSNHWNVAAGKQVALVGGYEYDRCPIDIYVSSEFWNNIAPFQFGASATYTTTNGKSRFSGQVTQSLFNTPANRDMLAYHLHWAGNYGWFNSLYSANMIEYMPGKFISYIALGNKFNAGNASLELDFMNRAASHQTYFFKDCSVMARLDYRLIPHLGLYGKFTYDVNRTDTNADLCVLPGTEMTAYGGGVEFFPTKGKPDVRVSLGVSHSAGTNSNPSGTLNDNHTTVRLAFIAKLHLLSWKSK
;
A
#
# COMPACT_ATOMS: atom_id res chain seq x y z
N MET A 1 -34.16 -39.03 8.58
CA MET A 1 -32.76 -38.59 8.38
C MET A 1 -32.61 -37.40 7.42
N LEU A 2 -33.53 -37.15 6.49
CA LEU A 2 -33.48 -36.01 5.54
C LEU A 2 -33.92 -34.63 6.14
N ILE A 3 -34.74 -34.64 7.19
CA ILE A 3 -35.31 -33.41 7.81
C ILE A 3 -34.31 -32.70 8.73
N ILE A 4 -33.36 -33.43 9.29
CA ILE A 4 -32.35 -32.86 10.19
C ILE A 4 -31.27 -32.08 9.39
N THR A 5 -30.95 -32.51 8.18
CA THR A 5 -29.98 -31.88 7.32
C THR A 5 -30.48 -30.55 6.73
N GLN A 6 -31.79 -30.41 6.48
CA GLN A 6 -32.39 -29.19 5.92
C GLN A 6 -32.48 -28.05 6.95
N ASN A 7 -32.74 -28.39 8.24
CA ASN A 7 -32.74 -27.41 9.32
C ASN A 7 -31.31 -26.94 9.69
N LEU A 8 -30.33 -27.80 9.62
CA LEU A 8 -28.91 -27.42 9.82
C LEU A 8 -28.39 -26.50 8.70
N LEU A 9 -28.77 -26.80 7.46
CA LEU A 9 -28.43 -25.94 6.31
C LEU A 9 -29.11 -24.56 6.40
N ASN A 10 -30.39 -24.53 6.77
CA ASN A 10 -31.10 -23.25 6.95
C ASN A 10 -30.58 -22.43 8.13
N GLN A 11 -30.14 -23.04 9.23
CA GLN A 11 -29.48 -22.32 10.31
C GLN A 11 -28.08 -21.83 9.94
N LEU A 12 -27.31 -22.57 9.17
CA LEU A 12 -26.03 -22.13 8.61
C LEU A 12 -26.20 -20.91 7.68
N PHE A 13 -27.23 -20.92 6.82
CA PHE A 13 -27.52 -19.78 5.92
C PHE A 13 -28.02 -18.53 6.67
N PHE A 14 -28.68 -18.67 7.82
CA PHE A 14 -29.18 -17.54 8.61
C PHE A 14 -28.06 -16.83 9.42
N TYR A 15 -26.96 -17.54 9.72
CA TYR A 15 -25.79 -16.99 10.42
C TYR A 15 -24.63 -16.58 9.49
N MET A 16 -24.70 -16.97 8.22
CA MET A 16 -23.69 -16.54 7.23
C MET A 16 -24.10 -15.18 6.66
N ARG A 17 -23.40 -14.13 7.04
CA ARG A 17 -23.51 -12.83 6.34
C ARG A 17 -23.19 -13.06 4.86
N PRO A 18 -23.81 -12.30 3.90
CA PRO A 18 -23.74 -12.57 2.44
C PRO A 18 -22.30 -12.72 1.88
N TYR A 19 -21.29 -12.20 2.55
CA TYR A 19 -19.89 -12.32 2.14
C TYR A 19 -19.29 -13.72 2.34
N HIS A 20 -19.77 -14.53 3.30
CA HIS A 20 -19.29 -15.91 3.46
C HIS A 20 -19.73 -16.79 2.27
N VAL A 21 -20.89 -16.48 1.69
CA VAL A 21 -21.39 -17.18 0.49
C VAL A 21 -20.53 -16.81 -0.74
N LEU A 22 -20.09 -15.56 -0.83
CA LEU A 22 -19.25 -15.10 -1.95
C LEU A 22 -17.86 -15.74 -1.90
N ILE A 23 -17.24 -15.84 -0.71
CA ILE A 23 -15.94 -16.49 -0.50
C ILE A 23 -16.04 -18.00 -0.74
N ALA A 24 -17.10 -18.65 -0.26
CA ALA A 24 -17.33 -20.07 -0.52
C ALA A 24 -17.60 -20.34 -2.00
N GLY A 25 -18.32 -19.47 -2.70
CA GLY A 25 -18.56 -19.57 -4.14
C GLY A 25 -17.30 -19.42 -5.00
N LEU A 26 -16.39 -18.51 -4.61
CA LEU A 26 -15.09 -18.32 -5.28
C LEU A 26 -14.16 -19.52 -5.06
N LEU A 27 -14.18 -20.13 -3.88
CA LEU A 27 -13.41 -21.37 -3.58
C LEU A 27 -13.95 -22.59 -4.31
N CYS A 28 -15.26 -22.70 -4.52
CA CYS A 28 -15.89 -23.81 -5.25
C CYS A 28 -15.70 -23.75 -6.78
N MET A 29 -15.39 -22.58 -7.35
CA MET A 29 -15.08 -22.46 -8.78
C MET A 29 -13.65 -22.87 -9.14
N ALA A 30 -12.78 -23.08 -8.15
CA ALA A 30 -11.44 -23.62 -8.34
C ALA A 30 -11.53 -25.16 -8.47
N THR A 31 -12.02 -25.66 -9.61
CA THR A 31 -11.77 -27.06 -9.94
C THR A 31 -10.25 -27.24 -10.06
N PRO A 32 -9.65 -28.17 -9.31
CA PRO A 32 -8.23 -28.42 -9.46
C PRO A 32 -8.00 -28.91 -10.90
N SER A 33 -7.43 -28.06 -11.75
CA SER A 33 -6.82 -28.58 -12.96
C SER A 33 -5.68 -29.47 -12.51
N ILE A 34 -5.64 -30.70 -12.97
CA ILE A 34 -4.56 -31.66 -12.77
C ILE A 34 -3.28 -30.91 -13.11
N ALA A 35 -2.35 -30.83 -12.16
CA ALA A 35 -1.08 -30.16 -12.35
C ALA A 35 -0.41 -30.74 -13.58
N ASP A 36 0.03 -29.87 -14.50
CA ASP A 36 0.84 -30.28 -15.63
C ASP A 36 2.10 -30.95 -15.07
N ASN A 37 2.35 -32.20 -15.45
CA ASN A 37 3.45 -33.00 -14.93
C ASN A 37 4.84 -32.37 -15.20
N ASP A 38 4.91 -31.40 -16.11
CA ASP A 38 6.15 -30.69 -16.46
C ASP A 38 6.33 -29.36 -15.73
N PHE A 39 5.39 -28.98 -14.86
CA PHE A 39 5.52 -27.72 -14.09
C PHE A 39 6.64 -27.83 -13.05
N LYS A 40 7.48 -26.80 -13.02
CA LYS A 40 8.63 -26.70 -12.11
C LYS A 40 8.40 -25.59 -11.08
N PRO A 41 8.12 -25.92 -9.79
CA PRO A 41 7.98 -24.94 -8.73
C PRO A 41 9.19 -24.02 -8.61
N SER A 42 8.96 -22.78 -8.21
CA SER A 42 10.01 -21.77 -8.04
C SER A 42 9.92 -21.06 -6.70
N VAL A 43 11.07 -20.59 -6.21
CA VAL A 43 11.22 -19.77 -5.02
C VAL A 43 12.17 -18.63 -5.33
N ASN A 44 11.76 -17.40 -5.00
CA ASN A 44 12.59 -16.20 -5.01
C ASN A 44 12.66 -15.62 -3.60
N ILE A 45 13.84 -15.19 -3.20
CA ILE A 45 14.09 -14.56 -1.89
C ILE A 45 14.72 -13.20 -2.15
N ASP A 46 14.08 -12.14 -1.65
CA ASP A 46 14.53 -10.76 -1.79
C ASP A 46 14.66 -10.09 -0.43
N LEU A 47 15.64 -9.21 -0.31
CA LEU A 47 15.83 -8.30 0.82
C LEU A 47 15.82 -6.87 0.33
N GLN A 48 14.97 -6.04 0.95
CA GLN A 48 14.94 -4.60 0.70
C GLN A 48 15.27 -3.88 2.00
N THR A 49 16.21 -2.97 1.95
CA THR A 49 16.65 -2.26 3.15
C THR A 49 16.90 -0.79 2.90
N ARG A 50 16.66 0.01 3.95
CA ARG A 50 17.11 1.40 4.06
C ARG A 50 17.70 1.64 5.42
N VAL A 51 18.96 2.10 5.43
CA VAL A 51 19.67 2.58 6.60
C VAL A 51 19.97 4.05 6.37
N SER A 52 19.74 4.91 7.36
CA SER A 52 19.94 6.34 7.20
C SER A 52 20.62 6.98 8.41
N TYR A 53 21.25 8.12 8.16
CA TYR A 53 21.60 9.12 9.15
C TYR A 53 20.64 10.29 9.02
N LEU A 54 20.00 10.66 10.11
CA LEU A 54 19.02 11.74 10.19
C LEU A 54 19.56 12.89 11.03
N ASN A 55 19.36 14.13 10.56
CA ASN A 55 19.38 15.33 11.38
C ASN A 55 17.96 15.89 11.38
N ASP A 56 17.28 15.75 12.50
CA ASP A 56 15.87 16.10 12.69
C ASP A 56 15.77 17.36 13.56
N ARG A 57 14.99 18.35 13.10
CA ARG A 57 14.86 19.65 13.75
C ARG A 57 13.40 20.11 13.77
N VAL A 58 12.96 20.54 14.93
CA VAL A 58 11.67 21.25 15.12
C VAL A 58 11.98 22.61 15.70
N ASP A 59 11.37 23.67 15.17
CA ASP A 59 11.63 25.06 15.55
C ASP A 59 13.13 25.42 15.56
N HIS A 60 13.85 24.94 14.53
CA HIS A 60 15.31 25.10 14.38
C HIS A 60 16.16 24.36 15.44
N GLN A 61 15.55 23.69 16.42
CA GLN A 61 16.24 22.93 17.45
C GLN A 61 16.41 21.47 17.04
N ILE A 62 17.60 20.91 17.29
CA ILE A 62 17.87 19.50 16.99
C ILE A 62 17.11 18.61 17.97
N ARG A 63 16.36 17.68 17.43
CA ARG A 63 15.73 16.59 18.20
C ARG A 63 16.73 15.44 18.34
N HIS A 64 17.42 15.39 19.46
CA HIS A 64 18.43 14.36 19.72
C HIS A 64 17.86 12.95 19.80
N ASP A 65 16.60 12.78 20.21
CA ASP A 65 15.88 11.51 20.27
C ASP A 65 15.51 10.96 18.88
N ALA A 66 15.41 11.83 17.88
CA ALA A 66 15.04 11.50 16.51
C ALA A 66 16.21 11.52 15.53
N SER A 67 17.34 12.16 15.91
CA SER A 67 18.53 12.28 15.07
C SER A 67 19.49 11.11 15.25
N GLY A 68 20.37 10.87 14.25
CA GLY A 68 21.39 9.84 14.28
C GLY A 68 21.18 8.71 13.29
N PHE A 69 21.89 7.60 13.46
CA PHE A 69 21.77 6.43 12.61
C PHE A 69 20.51 5.64 12.91
N LYS A 70 19.82 5.23 11.84
CA LYS A 70 18.58 4.44 11.90
C LYS A 70 18.59 3.31 10.88
N GLY A 71 18.08 2.13 11.28
CA GLY A 71 17.61 1.10 10.37
C GLY A 71 16.15 1.37 10.05
N ASP A 72 15.87 2.10 8.96
CA ASP A 72 14.49 2.51 8.64
C ASP A 72 13.63 1.33 8.26
N TYR A 73 14.12 0.47 7.35
CA TYR A 73 13.40 -0.68 6.82
C TYR A 73 14.31 -1.87 6.59
N PHE A 74 13.81 -3.05 6.97
CA PHE A 74 14.35 -4.35 6.60
C PHE A 74 13.16 -5.23 6.20
N LEU A 75 12.93 -5.36 4.88
CA LEU A 75 11.82 -6.09 4.29
C LEU A 75 12.35 -7.35 3.64
N PHE A 76 11.98 -8.50 4.19
CA PHE A 76 12.32 -9.81 3.66
C PHE A 76 11.11 -10.37 2.91
N SER A 77 11.30 -10.84 1.68
CA SER A 77 10.23 -11.37 0.85
C SER A 77 10.56 -12.75 0.33
N VAL A 78 9.57 -13.62 0.31
CA VAL A 78 9.61 -14.92 -0.35
C VAL A 78 8.43 -15.00 -1.30
N SER A 79 8.68 -15.33 -2.56
CA SER A 79 7.64 -15.46 -3.59
C SER A 79 7.98 -16.59 -4.56
N GLY A 80 6.98 -17.07 -5.28
CA GLY A 80 7.21 -18.09 -6.29
C GLY A 80 5.93 -18.68 -6.85
N GLN A 81 6.09 -19.80 -7.56
CA GLN A 81 4.99 -20.55 -8.15
C GLN A 81 4.96 -21.96 -7.55
N LEU A 82 3.77 -22.42 -7.15
CA LEU A 82 3.51 -23.78 -6.69
C LEU A 82 3.01 -24.67 -7.83
N THR A 83 2.24 -24.09 -8.77
CA THR A 83 1.76 -24.73 -10.00
C THR A 83 1.83 -23.73 -11.15
N ASP A 84 1.48 -24.14 -12.35
CA ASP A 84 1.31 -23.26 -13.54
C ASP A 84 0.35 -22.10 -13.32
N ARG A 85 -0.58 -22.26 -12.37
CA ARG A 85 -1.66 -21.30 -12.07
C ARG A 85 -1.62 -20.72 -10.67
N LEU A 86 -0.91 -21.34 -9.72
CA LEU A 86 -0.89 -20.92 -8.31
C LEU A 86 0.45 -20.31 -7.94
N THR A 87 0.43 -19.05 -7.58
CA THR A 87 1.57 -18.31 -7.05
C THR A 87 1.37 -17.96 -5.58
N TYR A 88 2.45 -17.69 -4.87
CA TYR A 88 2.44 -17.25 -3.50
C TYR A 88 3.37 -16.08 -3.31
N SER A 89 3.06 -15.23 -2.33
CA SER A 89 3.94 -14.14 -1.91
C SER A 89 3.80 -13.89 -0.42
N TRP A 90 4.95 -13.70 0.23
CA TRP A 90 5.06 -13.32 1.62
C TRP A 90 6.09 -12.22 1.76
N ARG A 91 5.78 -11.14 2.53
CA ARG A 91 6.73 -10.10 2.91
C ARG A 91 6.64 -9.82 4.39
N GLN A 92 7.80 -9.87 5.06
CA GLN A 92 7.96 -9.63 6.48
C GLN A 92 8.82 -8.39 6.71
N ARG A 93 8.38 -7.51 7.58
CA ARG A 93 9.12 -6.38 8.11
C ARG A 93 9.88 -6.86 9.36
N ILE A 94 11.22 -7.04 9.26
CA ILE A 94 12.02 -7.67 10.31
C ILE A 94 12.25 -6.71 11.48
N ASN A 95 12.41 -5.42 11.19
CA ASN A 95 12.74 -4.39 12.19
C ASN A 95 11.51 -3.69 12.80
N GLN A 96 10.31 -4.21 12.59
CA GLN A 96 9.12 -3.68 13.25
C GLN A 96 8.98 -4.26 14.66
N LYS A 97 8.65 -3.39 15.64
CA LYS A 97 8.30 -3.84 16.98
C LYS A 97 7.02 -4.65 16.93
N LYS A 98 7.06 -5.88 17.42
CA LYS A 98 5.91 -6.78 17.43
C LYS A 98 4.88 -6.35 18.48
N ASN A 99 3.62 -6.32 18.08
CA ASN A 99 2.51 -6.32 19.01
C ASN A 99 2.26 -7.76 19.44
N GLU A 100 2.41 -8.10 20.70
CA GLU A 100 2.25 -9.45 21.23
C GLU A 100 0.85 -10.05 20.98
N ASN A 101 -0.14 -9.19 20.78
CA ASN A 101 -1.53 -9.59 20.51
C ASN A 101 -1.85 -9.80 19.03
N ASP A 102 -0.92 -9.48 18.12
CA ASP A 102 -1.08 -9.70 16.68
C ASP A 102 0.06 -10.52 16.11
N ARG A 103 -0.22 -11.79 15.80
CA ARG A 103 0.76 -12.72 15.22
C ARG A 103 1.25 -12.30 13.84
N PHE A 104 0.50 -11.47 13.14
CA PHE A 104 0.83 -10.94 11.81
C PHE A 104 1.36 -9.51 11.84
N ASP A 105 1.62 -8.96 13.04
CA ASP A 105 2.32 -7.68 13.14
C ASP A 105 3.71 -7.82 12.53
N GLY A 106 4.09 -6.85 11.71
CA GLY A 106 5.30 -6.93 10.89
C GLY A 106 5.16 -7.74 9.60
N THR A 107 4.13 -8.55 9.41
CA THR A 107 3.83 -9.16 8.11
C THR A 107 3.07 -8.16 7.25
N ASP A 108 3.72 -7.66 6.20
CA ASP A 108 3.05 -6.78 5.24
C ASP A 108 2.00 -7.57 4.46
N TRP A 109 2.39 -8.69 3.84
CA TRP A 109 1.45 -9.56 3.17
C TRP A 109 1.85 -11.03 3.23
N VAL A 110 0.85 -11.88 3.15
CA VAL A 110 0.95 -13.32 2.89
C VAL A 110 -0.32 -13.76 2.16
N TYR A 111 -0.21 -14.10 0.89
CA TYR A 111 -1.37 -14.47 0.07
C TYR A 111 -1.01 -15.49 -1.01
N LEU A 112 -2.05 -16.15 -1.49
CA LEU A 112 -2.03 -16.98 -2.68
C LEU A 112 -2.77 -16.25 -3.79
N ASP A 113 -2.25 -16.33 -5.02
CA ASP A 113 -2.90 -15.82 -6.24
C ASP A 113 -3.10 -16.98 -7.21
N TYR A 114 -4.33 -17.15 -7.69
CA TYR A 114 -4.71 -18.21 -8.60
C TYR A 114 -5.18 -17.64 -9.94
N LYS A 115 -4.53 -18.07 -11.01
CA LYS A 115 -4.86 -17.71 -12.39
C LYS A 115 -6.06 -18.55 -12.87
N LEU A 116 -7.25 -17.94 -12.87
CA LEU A 116 -8.47 -18.58 -13.39
C LEU A 116 -8.42 -18.73 -14.91
N SER A 117 -7.90 -17.71 -15.61
CA SER A 117 -7.76 -17.67 -17.06
C SER A 117 -6.61 -16.74 -17.47
N ASN A 118 -6.41 -16.52 -18.77
CA ASN A 118 -5.42 -15.54 -19.24
C ASN A 118 -5.76 -14.09 -18.86
N HIS A 119 -7.00 -13.82 -18.47
CA HIS A 119 -7.49 -12.49 -18.14
C HIS A 119 -7.86 -12.33 -16.67
N TRP A 120 -8.17 -13.41 -15.97
CA TRP A 120 -8.69 -13.37 -14.62
C TRP A 120 -7.78 -14.04 -13.61
N ASN A 121 -7.48 -13.31 -12.54
CA ASN A 121 -6.80 -13.80 -11.35
C ASN A 121 -7.67 -13.56 -10.12
N VAL A 122 -7.57 -14.45 -9.14
CA VAL A 122 -8.16 -14.27 -7.81
C VAL A 122 -7.08 -14.49 -6.76
N ALA A 123 -7.06 -13.64 -5.74
CA ALA A 123 -6.10 -13.77 -4.66
C ALA A 123 -6.81 -13.75 -3.30
N ALA A 124 -6.25 -14.45 -2.31
CA ALA A 124 -6.75 -14.48 -0.94
C ALA A 124 -5.60 -14.55 0.07
N GLY A 125 -5.79 -13.89 1.21
CA GLY A 125 -4.82 -13.78 2.28
C GLY A 125 -4.66 -12.36 2.79
N LYS A 126 -3.57 -12.08 3.51
CA LYS A 126 -3.22 -10.69 3.89
C LYS A 126 -2.63 -10.00 2.67
N GLN A 127 -3.21 -8.91 2.23
CA GLN A 127 -2.88 -8.21 0.98
C GLN A 127 -2.79 -6.70 1.23
N VAL A 128 -2.23 -5.97 0.27
CA VAL A 128 -2.38 -4.51 0.21
C VAL A 128 -3.84 -4.19 -0.13
N ALA A 129 -4.48 -3.35 0.65
CA ALA A 129 -5.78 -2.79 0.31
C ALA A 129 -5.65 -1.94 -0.96
N LEU A 130 -6.53 -2.14 -1.94
CA LEU A 130 -6.41 -1.50 -3.25
C LEU A 130 -6.90 -0.05 -3.20
N VAL A 131 -6.06 0.83 -2.67
CA VAL A 131 -6.24 2.29 -2.71
C VAL A 131 -5.35 2.85 -3.80
N GLY A 132 -5.88 3.76 -4.62
CA GLY A 132 -5.14 4.38 -5.71
C GLY A 132 -4.10 5.39 -5.22
N GLY A 133 -3.26 5.87 -6.14
CA GLY A 133 -2.19 6.83 -5.86
C GLY A 133 -0.80 6.20 -5.90
N TYR A 134 0.13 6.95 -6.50
CA TYR A 134 1.53 6.50 -6.65
C TYR A 134 2.32 6.57 -5.36
N GLU A 135 2.00 7.50 -4.44
CA GLU A 135 2.61 7.51 -3.13
C GLU A 135 2.20 6.26 -2.34
N TYR A 136 0.91 5.91 -2.36
CA TYR A 136 0.40 4.74 -1.65
C TYR A 136 0.99 3.42 -2.18
N ASP A 137 1.11 3.27 -3.50
CA ASP A 137 1.66 2.07 -4.15
C ASP A 137 3.19 1.95 -4.00
N ARG A 138 3.86 3.03 -3.61
CA ARG A 138 5.32 3.07 -3.54
C ARG A 138 5.86 2.24 -2.38
N CYS A 139 6.95 1.49 -2.67
CA CYS A 139 7.65 0.76 -1.63
C CYS A 139 8.15 1.71 -0.51
N PRO A 140 7.96 1.38 0.77
CA PRO A 140 8.34 2.26 1.89
C PRO A 140 9.80 2.72 1.89
N ILE A 141 10.73 1.90 1.39
CA ILE A 141 12.16 2.29 1.30
C ILE A 141 12.40 3.44 0.32
N ASP A 142 11.46 3.70 -0.60
CA ASP A 142 11.51 4.72 -1.65
C ASP A 142 10.74 6.00 -1.27
N ILE A 143 10.11 6.04 -0.09
CA ILE A 143 9.40 7.22 0.44
C ILE A 143 10.37 8.03 1.29
N TYR A 144 10.75 9.22 0.83
CA TYR A 144 11.64 10.14 1.54
C TYR A 144 10.89 11.27 2.24
N VAL A 145 9.83 11.74 1.62
CA VAL A 145 8.86 12.71 2.14
C VAL A 145 7.48 12.07 2.00
N SER A 146 6.77 11.92 3.08
CA SER A 146 5.45 11.26 3.14
C SER A 146 4.35 12.26 3.48
N SER A 147 3.13 12.00 2.99
CA SER A 147 1.91 12.67 3.42
C SER A 147 1.48 12.19 4.82
N GLU A 148 0.63 12.97 5.49
CA GLU A 148 0.00 12.52 6.74
C GLU A 148 -0.88 11.30 6.49
N PHE A 149 -1.58 11.25 5.37
CA PHE A 149 -2.33 10.08 4.93
C PHE A 149 -1.47 8.82 4.88
N TRP A 150 -0.31 8.86 4.20
CA TRP A 150 0.56 7.70 4.06
C TRP A 150 1.13 7.23 5.41
N ASN A 151 1.41 8.15 6.32
CA ASN A 151 1.95 7.84 7.64
C ASN A 151 0.98 7.06 8.53
N ASN A 152 -0.33 7.26 8.35
CA ASN A 152 -1.34 6.75 9.26
C ASN A 152 -2.21 5.62 8.68
N ILE A 153 -2.17 5.39 7.36
CA ILE A 153 -2.97 4.32 6.76
C ILE A 153 -2.41 2.95 7.14
N ALA A 154 -3.30 1.99 7.47
CA ALA A 154 -2.96 0.59 7.69
C ALA A 154 -3.21 -0.24 6.41
N PRO A 155 -2.20 -0.32 5.49
CA PRO A 155 -2.45 -0.77 4.12
C PRO A 155 -2.60 -2.29 3.97
N PHE A 156 -2.21 -3.08 4.96
CA PHE A 156 -2.12 -4.54 4.83
C PHE A 156 -3.24 -5.23 5.58
N GLN A 157 -4.24 -5.75 4.85
CA GLN A 157 -5.47 -6.31 5.42
C GLN A 157 -5.74 -7.72 4.88
N PHE A 158 -6.38 -8.57 5.71
CA PHE A 158 -6.87 -9.86 5.24
C PHE A 158 -8.09 -9.66 4.35
N GLY A 159 -8.13 -10.39 3.23
CA GLY A 159 -9.24 -10.31 2.29
C GLY A 159 -9.06 -11.16 1.05
N ALA A 160 -9.89 -10.89 0.07
CA ALA A 160 -9.86 -11.52 -1.24
C ALA A 160 -10.05 -10.49 -2.35
N SER A 161 -9.43 -10.73 -3.50
CA SER A 161 -9.53 -9.87 -4.67
C SER A 161 -9.71 -10.68 -5.94
N ALA A 162 -10.36 -10.06 -6.93
CA ALA A 162 -10.42 -10.55 -8.30
C ALA A 162 -9.93 -9.46 -9.24
N THR A 163 -9.06 -9.80 -10.17
CA THR A 163 -8.45 -8.89 -11.13
C THR A 163 -8.69 -9.35 -12.55
N TYR A 164 -9.24 -8.45 -13.37
CA TYR A 164 -9.33 -8.62 -14.81
C TYR A 164 -8.24 -7.81 -15.52
N THR A 165 -7.47 -8.46 -16.38
CA THR A 165 -6.46 -7.82 -17.24
C THR A 165 -6.95 -7.84 -18.67
N THR A 166 -6.96 -6.67 -19.32
CA THR A 166 -7.34 -6.54 -20.74
C THR A 166 -6.42 -7.35 -21.66
N THR A 167 -6.91 -7.73 -22.84
CA THR A 167 -6.16 -8.54 -23.81
C THR A 167 -4.82 -7.91 -24.21
N ASN A 168 -4.74 -6.57 -24.28
CA ASN A 168 -3.52 -5.84 -24.59
C ASN A 168 -2.61 -5.61 -23.38
N GLY A 169 -3.00 -6.08 -22.17
CA GLY A 169 -2.25 -5.94 -20.92
C GLY A 169 -2.16 -4.52 -20.37
N LYS A 170 -2.77 -3.52 -21.02
CA LYS A 170 -2.61 -2.11 -20.66
C LYS A 170 -3.48 -1.65 -19.50
N SER A 171 -4.56 -2.37 -19.20
CA SER A 171 -5.45 -2.03 -18.09
C SER A 171 -5.73 -3.25 -17.22
N ARG A 172 -5.75 -3.03 -15.91
CA ARG A 172 -6.19 -3.98 -14.89
C ARG A 172 -7.31 -3.36 -14.08
N PHE A 173 -8.42 -4.07 -13.95
CA PHE A 173 -9.57 -3.72 -13.13
C PHE A 173 -9.67 -4.73 -12.00
N SER A 174 -9.67 -4.27 -10.77
CA SER A 174 -9.71 -5.15 -9.60
C SER A 174 -10.86 -4.76 -8.68
N GLY A 175 -11.57 -5.79 -8.20
CA GLY A 175 -12.48 -5.69 -7.06
C GLY A 175 -11.86 -6.42 -5.88
N GLN A 176 -11.91 -5.82 -4.69
CA GLN A 176 -11.36 -6.42 -3.49
C GLN A 176 -12.27 -6.16 -2.30
N VAL A 177 -12.38 -7.16 -1.42
CA VAL A 177 -13.01 -7.04 -0.09
C VAL A 177 -11.97 -7.42 0.94
N THR A 178 -11.75 -6.53 1.91
CA THR A 178 -10.80 -6.76 2.99
C THR A 178 -11.45 -6.48 4.35
N GLN A 179 -10.75 -6.86 5.41
CA GLN A 179 -10.98 -6.21 6.70
C GLN A 179 -10.81 -4.70 6.54
N SER A 180 -11.53 -3.91 7.34
CA SER A 180 -11.37 -2.47 7.30
C SER A 180 -9.95 -2.05 7.68
N LEU A 181 -9.47 -0.99 7.03
CA LEU A 181 -8.20 -0.33 7.37
C LEU A 181 -8.25 0.33 8.76
N PHE A 182 -9.45 0.46 9.33
CA PHE A 182 -9.72 1.08 10.62
C PHE A 182 -10.15 0.06 11.70
N ASN A 183 -9.81 -1.21 11.51
CA ASN A 183 -10.06 -2.25 12.49
C ASN A 183 -9.44 -1.93 13.84
N THR A 184 -10.19 -2.24 14.88
CA THR A 184 -9.72 -2.21 16.26
C THR A 184 -9.87 -3.60 16.89
N PRO A 185 -9.19 -3.91 18.00
CA PRO A 185 -9.41 -5.16 18.73
C PRO A 185 -10.87 -5.40 19.12
N ALA A 186 -11.65 -4.32 19.33
CA ALA A 186 -13.06 -4.40 19.68
C ALA A 186 -13.99 -4.61 18.48
N ASN A 187 -13.58 -4.24 17.26
CA ASN A 187 -14.39 -4.26 16.03
C ASN A 187 -13.58 -4.88 14.88
N ARG A 188 -13.34 -6.19 14.95
CA ARG A 188 -12.52 -6.91 13.96
C ARG A 188 -13.30 -7.34 12.72
N ASP A 189 -14.62 -7.20 12.74
CA ASP A 189 -15.53 -7.64 11.68
C ASP A 189 -15.92 -6.52 10.70
N MET A 190 -15.36 -5.33 10.88
CA MET A 190 -15.53 -4.24 9.92
C MET A 190 -14.85 -4.57 8.59
N LEU A 191 -15.47 -4.14 7.49
CA LEU A 191 -15.02 -4.45 6.13
C LEU A 191 -14.68 -3.19 5.34
N ALA A 192 -13.89 -3.39 4.30
CA ALA A 192 -13.63 -2.40 3.27
C ALA A 192 -13.83 -3.03 1.88
N TYR A 193 -14.37 -2.23 0.96
CA TYR A 193 -14.66 -2.59 -0.42
C TYR A 193 -13.87 -1.68 -1.33
N HIS A 194 -13.19 -2.25 -2.30
CA HIS A 194 -12.29 -1.53 -3.17
C HIS A 194 -12.58 -1.86 -4.64
N LEU A 195 -12.70 -0.82 -5.45
CA LEU A 195 -12.63 -0.89 -6.90
C LEU A 195 -11.39 -0.14 -7.34
N HIS A 196 -10.56 -0.77 -8.16
CA HIS A 196 -9.28 -0.22 -8.57
C HIS A 196 -9.05 -0.40 -10.06
N TRP A 197 -8.51 0.64 -10.71
CA TRP A 197 -8.04 0.59 -12.08
C TRP A 197 -6.58 1.02 -12.16
N ALA A 198 -5.74 0.11 -12.67
CA ALA A 198 -4.36 0.39 -13.01
C ALA A 198 -4.19 0.41 -14.53
N GLY A 199 -3.82 1.55 -15.08
CA GLY A 199 -3.55 1.74 -16.52
C GLY A 199 -2.05 1.95 -16.79
N ASN A 200 -1.54 1.35 -17.87
CA ASN A 200 -0.16 1.54 -18.34
C ASN A 200 -0.16 1.82 -19.84
N TYR A 201 0.02 3.09 -20.19
CA TYR A 201 0.02 3.56 -21.59
C TYR A 201 1.39 4.11 -22.01
N GLY A 202 2.44 3.80 -21.24
CA GLY A 202 3.81 4.24 -21.49
C GLY A 202 4.08 5.65 -20.97
N TRP A 203 3.75 6.68 -21.74
CA TRP A 203 3.93 8.08 -21.32
C TRP A 203 2.98 8.50 -20.20
N PHE A 204 1.81 7.86 -20.10
CA PHE A 204 0.80 8.06 -19.06
C PHE A 204 0.44 6.75 -18.39
N ASN A 205 0.42 6.75 -17.05
CA ASN A 205 -0.05 5.64 -16.25
C ASN A 205 -1.02 6.15 -15.19
N SER A 206 -1.96 5.31 -14.78
CA SER A 206 -2.99 5.64 -13.78
C SER A 206 -3.07 4.58 -12.69
N LEU A 207 -3.37 5.04 -11.45
CA LEU A 207 -3.75 4.21 -10.32
C LEU A 207 -4.97 4.87 -9.65
N TYR A 208 -6.16 4.51 -10.10
CA TYR A 208 -7.41 5.09 -9.62
C TYR A 208 -8.17 4.10 -8.76
N SER A 209 -8.83 4.59 -7.72
CA SER A 209 -9.73 3.76 -6.92
C SER A 209 -10.95 4.50 -6.41
N ALA A 210 -12.00 3.71 -6.18
CA ALA A 210 -13.15 4.07 -5.36
C ALA A 210 -13.28 3.04 -4.25
N ASN A 211 -13.27 3.50 -3.01
CA ASN A 211 -13.24 2.66 -1.84
C ASN A 211 -14.38 3.04 -0.89
N MET A 212 -14.99 2.04 -0.24
CA MET A 212 -15.90 2.20 0.89
C MET A 212 -15.27 1.50 2.10
N ILE A 213 -14.91 2.25 3.12
CA ILE A 213 -14.18 1.74 4.28
C ILE A 213 -15.04 1.95 5.52
N GLU A 214 -15.32 0.88 6.23
CA GLU A 214 -16.09 0.94 7.46
C GLU A 214 -15.19 1.50 8.58
N TYR A 215 -15.53 2.68 9.13
CA TYR A 215 -14.78 3.32 10.21
C TYR A 215 -15.41 3.11 11.60
N MET A 216 -16.68 2.74 11.61
CA MET A 216 -17.43 2.24 12.77
C MET A 216 -18.44 1.20 12.26
N PRO A 217 -18.93 0.26 13.09
CA PRO A 217 -19.89 -0.73 12.66
C PRO A 217 -21.09 -0.12 11.92
N GLY A 218 -21.24 -0.49 10.64
CA GLY A 218 -22.29 0.00 9.75
C GLY A 218 -22.11 1.43 9.23
N LYS A 219 -21.00 2.12 9.54
CA LYS A 219 -20.71 3.48 9.04
C LYS A 219 -19.48 3.48 8.14
N PHE A 220 -19.63 4.09 6.97
CA PHE A 220 -18.61 4.09 5.94
C PHE A 220 -18.09 5.49 5.63
N ILE A 221 -16.81 5.55 5.31
CA ILE A 221 -16.15 6.65 4.63
C ILE A 221 -15.76 6.21 3.22
N SER A 222 -16.00 7.07 2.24
CA SER A 222 -15.64 6.83 0.84
C SER A 222 -14.32 7.51 0.52
N TYR A 223 -13.39 6.79 -0.11
CA TYR A 223 -12.17 7.31 -0.67
C TYR A 223 -12.25 7.28 -2.19
N ILE A 224 -11.96 8.40 -2.84
CA ILE A 224 -11.76 8.49 -4.29
C ILE A 224 -10.31 8.92 -4.49
N ALA A 225 -9.50 8.05 -5.06
CA ALA A 225 -8.09 8.32 -5.31
C ALA A 225 -7.79 8.32 -6.82
N LEU A 226 -7.08 9.34 -7.28
CA LEU A 226 -6.67 9.54 -8.67
C LEU A 226 -5.15 9.72 -8.71
N GLY A 227 -4.42 8.64 -8.99
CA GLY A 227 -2.97 8.66 -9.17
C GLY A 227 -2.61 8.75 -10.65
N ASN A 228 -1.94 9.82 -11.04
CA ASN A 228 -1.51 10.07 -12.40
C ASN A 228 0.02 10.08 -12.48
N LYS A 229 0.58 9.38 -13.45
CA LYS A 229 2.03 9.39 -13.70
C LYS A 229 2.31 9.67 -15.17
N PHE A 230 3.13 10.69 -15.39
CA PHE A 230 3.59 11.12 -16.71
C PHE A 230 5.08 10.84 -16.85
N ASN A 231 5.46 10.15 -17.91
CA ASN A 231 6.86 9.84 -18.23
C ASN A 231 7.28 10.54 -19.51
N ALA A 232 8.35 11.33 -19.45
CA ALA A 232 8.89 12.08 -20.58
C ALA A 232 10.43 11.97 -20.58
N GLY A 233 10.95 11.03 -21.35
CA GLY A 233 12.40 10.78 -21.42
C GLY A 233 12.97 10.43 -20.04
N ASN A 234 13.83 11.30 -19.52
CA ASN A 234 14.48 11.14 -18.22
C ASN A 234 13.65 11.68 -17.04
N ALA A 235 12.49 12.28 -17.30
CA ALA A 235 11.61 12.87 -16.30
C ALA A 235 10.38 11.98 -16.05
N SER A 236 9.93 11.94 -14.79
CA SER A 236 8.68 11.32 -14.39
C SER A 236 7.98 12.23 -13.38
N LEU A 237 6.73 12.59 -13.65
CA LEU A 237 5.87 13.37 -12.76
C LEU A 237 4.72 12.51 -12.27
N GLU A 238 4.56 12.39 -10.96
CA GLU A 238 3.43 11.75 -10.30
C GLU A 238 2.56 12.83 -9.64
N LEU A 239 1.25 12.74 -9.85
CA LEU A 239 0.25 13.63 -9.26
C LEU A 239 -0.87 12.77 -8.69
N ASP A 240 -0.97 12.74 -7.37
CA ASP A 240 -2.02 12.04 -6.66
C ASP A 240 -3.00 13.03 -6.04
N PHE A 241 -4.26 12.74 -6.19
CA PHE A 241 -5.35 13.40 -5.48
C PHE A 241 -6.20 12.34 -4.80
N MET A 242 -6.45 12.50 -3.52
CA MET A 242 -7.33 11.65 -2.75
C MET A 242 -8.35 12.51 -2.02
N ASN A 243 -9.62 12.24 -2.25
CA ASN A 243 -10.73 12.86 -1.55
C ASN A 243 -11.43 11.83 -0.67
N ARG A 244 -11.76 12.22 0.55
CA ARG A 244 -12.41 11.39 1.55
C ARG A 244 -13.70 12.04 2.00
N ALA A 245 -14.77 11.25 2.16
CA ALA A 245 -16.05 11.77 2.64
C ALA A 245 -16.87 10.67 3.30
N ALA A 246 -17.34 10.91 4.52
CA ALA A 246 -18.36 10.09 5.14
C ALA A 246 -19.76 10.36 4.53
N SER A 247 -20.73 9.50 4.83
CA SER A 247 -22.11 9.70 4.40
C SER A 247 -22.61 11.08 4.83
N HIS A 248 -23.32 11.76 3.94
CA HIS A 248 -23.85 13.13 4.16
C HIS A 248 -22.82 14.26 4.25
N GLN A 249 -21.54 13.99 4.01
CA GLN A 249 -20.54 15.04 3.88
C GLN A 249 -20.48 15.61 2.46
N THR A 250 -20.11 16.89 2.38
CA THR A 250 -19.82 17.52 1.10
C THR A 250 -18.53 16.94 0.54
N TYR A 251 -18.60 16.33 -0.65
CA TYR A 251 -17.44 15.93 -1.39
C TYR A 251 -16.59 17.13 -1.80
N PHE A 252 -15.31 16.88 -2.05
CA PHE A 252 -14.25 17.75 -2.55
C PHE A 252 -13.72 18.80 -1.56
N PHE A 253 -12.42 18.74 -1.38
CA PHE A 253 -11.53 19.68 -0.70
C PHE A 253 -11.76 19.93 0.78
N LYS A 254 -12.72 19.29 1.44
CA LYS A 254 -12.86 19.37 2.90
C LYS A 254 -11.98 18.37 3.64
N ASP A 255 -11.89 17.15 3.11
CA ASP A 255 -11.03 16.09 3.58
C ASP A 255 -10.32 15.48 2.38
N CYS A 256 -9.07 15.89 2.15
CA CYS A 256 -8.32 15.45 0.99
C CYS A 256 -6.80 15.49 1.21
N SER A 257 -6.10 14.74 0.37
CA SER A 257 -4.64 14.79 0.23
C SER A 257 -4.27 15.04 -1.23
N VAL A 258 -3.28 15.90 -1.43
CA VAL A 258 -2.67 16.16 -2.74
C VAL A 258 -1.19 15.86 -2.64
N MET A 259 -0.67 15.02 -3.53
CA MET A 259 0.74 14.69 -3.55
C MET A 259 1.29 14.89 -4.97
N ALA A 260 2.47 15.47 -5.06
CA ALA A 260 3.20 15.62 -6.32
C ALA A 260 4.64 15.15 -6.14
N ARG A 261 5.15 14.36 -7.09
CA ARG A 261 6.55 13.94 -7.11
C ARG A 261 7.12 14.07 -8.52
N LEU A 262 8.26 14.74 -8.60
CA LEU A 262 9.07 14.82 -9.81
C LEU A 262 10.36 14.05 -9.60
N ASP A 263 10.66 13.14 -10.51
CA ASP A 263 11.96 12.44 -10.60
C ASP A 263 12.61 12.82 -11.92
N TYR A 264 13.90 13.12 -11.89
CA TYR A 264 14.68 13.44 -13.10
C TYR A 264 16.03 12.72 -13.09
N ARG A 265 16.31 11.91 -14.10
CA ARG A 265 17.59 11.22 -14.28
C ARG A 265 18.55 12.13 -15.06
N LEU A 266 19.41 12.83 -14.32
CA LEU A 266 20.36 13.78 -14.91
C LEU A 266 21.41 13.06 -15.78
N ILE A 267 22.02 12.03 -15.21
CA ILE A 267 22.95 11.10 -15.89
C ILE A 267 22.69 9.68 -15.36
N PRO A 268 23.24 8.62 -15.97
CA PRO A 268 22.97 7.24 -15.52
C PRO A 268 23.27 6.95 -14.04
N HIS A 269 24.18 7.70 -13.44
CA HIS A 269 24.58 7.54 -12.03
C HIS A 269 23.95 8.57 -11.08
N LEU A 270 23.24 9.58 -11.58
CA LEU A 270 22.71 10.66 -10.74
C LEU A 270 21.26 10.97 -11.11
N GLY A 271 20.39 10.91 -10.10
CA GLY A 271 19.02 11.34 -10.17
C GLY A 271 18.73 12.48 -9.20
N LEU A 272 17.73 13.27 -9.55
CA LEU A 272 17.15 14.31 -8.71
C LEU A 272 15.70 13.95 -8.41
N TYR A 273 15.21 14.29 -7.23
CA TYR A 273 13.79 14.18 -6.92
C TYR A 273 13.30 15.40 -6.16
N GLY A 274 12.02 15.72 -6.36
CA GLY A 274 11.27 16.69 -5.58
C GLY A 274 9.93 16.09 -5.19
N LYS A 275 9.44 16.40 -3.99
CA LYS A 275 8.16 15.92 -3.47
C LYS A 275 7.44 17.05 -2.77
N PHE A 276 6.12 17.09 -2.94
CA PHE A 276 5.18 17.96 -2.26
C PHE A 276 4.00 17.13 -1.77
N THR A 277 3.50 17.40 -0.57
CA THR A 277 2.26 16.84 -0.03
C THR A 277 1.46 17.94 0.68
N TYR A 278 0.15 17.86 0.56
CA TYR A 278 -0.79 18.68 1.30
C TYR A 278 -1.93 17.79 1.78
N ASP A 279 -2.14 17.76 3.08
CA ASP A 279 -3.18 17.00 3.75
C ASP A 279 -4.08 17.94 4.53
N VAL A 280 -5.38 17.85 4.32
CA VAL A 280 -6.36 18.69 5.02
C VAL A 280 -7.60 17.90 5.39
N ASN A 281 -8.09 18.10 6.61
CA ASN A 281 -9.41 17.65 7.04
C ASN A 281 -10.12 18.74 7.82
N ARG A 282 -11.02 19.45 7.12
CA ARG A 282 -11.88 20.53 7.65
C ARG A 282 -13.30 20.04 7.92
N THR A 283 -13.46 18.73 8.21
CA THR A 283 -14.74 18.15 8.61
C THR A 283 -14.92 18.23 10.12
N ASP A 284 -16.15 18.05 10.56
CA ASP A 284 -16.54 17.98 11.98
C ASP A 284 -16.77 16.55 12.46
N THR A 285 -16.42 15.54 11.64
CA THR A 285 -16.65 14.13 11.96
C THR A 285 -15.32 13.38 12.08
N ASN A 286 -15.24 12.46 13.05
CA ASN A 286 -14.10 11.57 13.22
C ASN A 286 -14.19 10.31 12.32
N ALA A 287 -14.55 10.48 11.06
CA ALA A 287 -14.71 9.37 10.13
C ALA A 287 -13.39 8.98 9.47
N ASP A 288 -12.53 9.95 9.16
CA ASP A 288 -11.18 9.68 8.66
C ASP A 288 -10.20 9.50 9.84
N LEU A 289 -9.59 8.33 9.92
CA LEU A 289 -8.57 8.01 10.92
C LEU A 289 -7.14 8.12 10.36
N CYS A 290 -7.00 8.47 9.08
CA CYS A 290 -5.69 8.74 8.47
C CYS A 290 -5.30 10.21 8.58
N VAL A 291 -6.25 11.12 8.32
CA VAL A 291 -6.06 12.56 8.46
C VAL A 291 -7.17 13.07 9.39
N LEU A 292 -6.83 13.31 10.65
CA LEU A 292 -7.82 13.65 11.67
C LEU A 292 -8.41 15.05 11.45
N PRO A 293 -9.68 15.30 11.85
CA PRO A 293 -10.30 16.61 11.78
C PRO A 293 -9.45 17.72 12.42
N GLY A 294 -9.37 18.86 11.76
CA GLY A 294 -8.53 19.99 12.17
C GLY A 294 -7.09 19.92 11.68
N THR A 295 -6.69 18.84 11.00
CA THR A 295 -5.37 18.75 10.35
C THR A 295 -5.35 19.62 9.09
N GLU A 296 -4.29 20.40 8.94
CA GLU A 296 -3.90 21.09 7.70
C GLU A 296 -2.37 21.14 7.64
N MET A 297 -1.77 20.14 6.97
CA MET A 297 -0.33 19.94 6.90
C MET A 297 0.18 20.04 5.48
N THR A 298 1.29 20.73 5.32
CA THR A 298 2.07 20.77 4.09
C THR A 298 3.44 20.15 4.36
N ALA A 299 3.91 19.22 3.51
CA ALA A 299 5.29 18.78 3.54
C ALA A 299 5.89 18.85 2.13
N TYR A 300 7.14 19.29 2.04
CA TYR A 300 7.87 19.34 0.78
C TYR A 300 9.33 19.02 1.01
N GLY A 301 9.99 18.59 -0.04
CA GLY A 301 11.40 18.26 0.03
C GLY A 301 11.95 17.79 -1.30
N GLY A 302 13.23 17.54 -1.30
CA GLY A 302 13.91 17.03 -2.48
C GLY A 302 15.31 16.59 -2.15
N GLY A 303 15.97 16.04 -3.16
CA GLY A 303 17.32 15.56 -2.98
C GLY A 303 17.93 14.95 -4.22
N VAL A 304 19.05 14.34 -4.00
CA VAL A 304 19.85 13.65 -5.04
C VAL A 304 19.97 12.18 -4.70
N GLU A 305 19.98 11.35 -5.74
CA GLU A 305 20.22 9.91 -5.65
C GLU A 305 21.44 9.55 -6.50
N PHE A 306 22.43 8.93 -5.89
CA PHE A 306 23.59 8.37 -6.57
C PHE A 306 23.42 6.86 -6.73
N PHE A 307 23.58 6.37 -7.96
CA PHE A 307 23.48 4.98 -8.36
C PHE A 307 24.87 4.43 -8.71
N PRO A 308 25.49 3.61 -7.84
CA PRO A 308 26.83 3.07 -8.09
C PRO A 308 26.92 2.25 -9.38
N THR A 309 25.84 1.54 -9.70
CA THR A 309 25.78 0.69 -10.90
C THR A 309 24.90 1.35 -11.97
N LYS A 310 25.49 1.60 -13.14
CA LYS A 310 24.81 2.20 -14.29
C LYS A 310 23.52 1.43 -14.64
N GLY A 311 22.40 2.15 -14.72
CA GLY A 311 21.11 1.61 -15.13
C GLY A 311 20.43 0.68 -14.12
N LYS A 312 21.01 0.46 -12.92
CA LYS A 312 20.42 -0.36 -11.87
C LYS A 312 20.07 0.49 -10.64
N PRO A 313 18.78 0.72 -10.36
CA PRO A 313 18.34 1.52 -9.22
C PRO A 313 18.34 0.73 -7.90
N ASP A 314 18.72 -0.56 -7.93
CA ASP A 314 18.57 -1.48 -6.80
C ASP A 314 19.45 -1.10 -5.60
N VAL A 315 20.62 -0.50 -5.87
CA VAL A 315 21.51 0.03 -4.83
C VAL A 315 21.73 1.50 -5.10
N ARG A 316 21.48 2.34 -4.09
CA ARG A 316 21.69 3.79 -4.21
C ARG A 316 21.96 4.46 -2.86
N VAL A 317 22.61 5.61 -2.93
CA VAL A 317 22.75 6.55 -1.81
C VAL A 317 21.87 7.75 -2.13
N SER A 318 21.08 8.19 -1.16
CA SER A 318 20.20 9.36 -1.27
C SER A 318 20.57 10.39 -0.22
N LEU A 319 20.74 11.64 -0.64
CA LEU A 319 20.84 12.81 0.25
C LEU A 319 19.66 13.72 -0.05
N GLY A 320 18.88 14.02 0.96
CA GLY A 320 17.69 14.86 0.82
C GLY A 320 17.40 15.73 2.03
N VAL A 321 16.60 16.74 1.79
CA VAL A 321 16.03 17.62 2.81
C VAL A 321 14.52 17.64 2.65
N SER A 322 13.81 17.65 3.76
CA SER A 322 12.36 17.86 3.81
C SER A 322 11.99 18.83 4.90
N HIS A 323 10.88 19.52 4.68
CA HIS A 323 10.29 20.45 5.64
C HIS A 323 8.78 20.22 5.68
N SER A 324 8.20 20.29 6.88
CA SER A 324 6.75 20.29 7.07
C SER A 324 6.32 21.47 7.94
N ALA A 325 5.13 21.98 7.65
CA ALA A 325 4.52 23.09 8.37
C ALA A 325 3.00 22.93 8.39
N GLY A 326 2.37 23.46 9.43
CA GLY A 326 0.92 23.46 9.60
C GLY A 326 0.46 22.82 10.90
N THR A 327 -0.82 22.49 10.98
CA THR A 327 -1.45 21.89 12.16
C THR A 327 -1.70 20.41 11.91
N ASN A 328 -1.19 19.56 12.79
CA ASN A 328 -1.49 18.13 12.81
C ASN A 328 -2.29 17.78 14.06
N SER A 329 -3.55 17.37 13.87
CA SER A 329 -4.43 16.97 14.98
C SER A 329 -4.17 15.56 15.48
N ASN A 330 -3.33 14.78 14.80
CA ASN A 330 -2.96 13.44 15.25
C ASN A 330 -1.88 13.53 16.35
N PRO A 331 -2.19 13.12 17.59
CA PRO A 331 -1.23 13.18 18.70
C PRO A 331 -0.02 12.25 18.50
N SER A 332 -0.16 11.25 17.64
CA SER A 332 0.91 10.32 17.28
C SER A 332 1.51 10.63 15.88
N GLY A 333 1.10 11.73 15.27
CA GLY A 333 1.52 12.12 13.92
C GLY A 333 3.03 12.29 13.80
N THR A 334 3.55 11.95 12.64
CA THR A 334 4.99 12.08 12.34
C THR A 334 5.35 13.43 11.74
N LEU A 335 4.37 14.13 11.14
CA LEU A 335 4.55 15.48 10.62
C LEU A 335 4.24 16.49 11.72
N ASN A 336 5.12 17.45 11.90
CA ASN A 336 5.00 18.52 12.87
C ASN A 336 5.12 19.88 12.17
N ASP A 337 4.65 20.93 12.84
CA ASP A 337 4.88 22.30 12.38
C ASP A 337 6.38 22.63 12.44
N ASN A 338 6.83 23.48 11.51
CA ASN A 338 8.21 23.96 11.42
C ASN A 338 9.27 22.86 11.62
N HIS A 339 9.02 21.70 10.99
CA HIS A 339 9.86 20.51 11.14
C HIS A 339 10.72 20.29 9.89
N THR A 340 12.03 20.27 10.08
CA THR A 340 13.03 20.06 9.01
C THR A 340 13.84 18.82 9.27
N THR A 341 13.96 17.96 8.24
CA THR A 341 14.79 16.75 8.29
C THR A 341 15.80 16.76 7.16
N VAL A 342 17.08 16.55 7.51
CA VAL A 342 18.14 16.24 6.53
C VAL A 342 18.48 14.76 6.66
N ARG A 343 18.45 14.02 5.56
CA ARG A 343 18.65 12.57 5.55
C ARG A 343 19.71 12.17 4.54
N LEU A 344 20.71 11.42 5.00
CA LEU A 344 21.58 10.63 4.16
C LEU A 344 21.18 9.16 4.30
N ALA A 345 20.80 8.50 3.21
CA ALA A 345 20.31 7.13 3.24
C ALA A 345 21.06 6.23 2.27
N PHE A 346 21.35 5.01 2.71
CA PHE A 346 21.75 3.90 1.85
C PHE A 346 20.54 2.97 1.65
N ILE A 347 20.21 2.70 0.41
CA ILE A 347 19.06 1.88 0.00
C ILE A 347 19.56 0.72 -0.85
N ALA A 348 19.09 -0.49 -0.54
CA ALA A 348 19.39 -1.67 -1.34
C ALA A 348 18.15 -2.55 -1.53
N LYS A 349 17.97 -3.03 -2.77
CA LYS A 349 17.04 -4.10 -3.16
C LYS A 349 17.89 -5.25 -3.67
N LEU A 350 18.01 -6.29 -2.85
CA LEU A 350 18.91 -7.40 -3.11
C LEU A 350 18.08 -8.64 -3.45
N HIS A 351 18.34 -9.21 -4.61
CA HIS A 351 17.85 -10.53 -4.97
C HIS A 351 18.83 -11.57 -4.42
N LEU A 352 18.44 -12.29 -3.36
CA LEU A 352 19.32 -13.18 -2.63
C LEU A 352 19.35 -14.58 -3.25
N LEU A 353 18.21 -15.08 -3.71
CA LEU A 353 18.07 -16.41 -4.27
C LEU A 353 16.95 -16.45 -5.31
N SER A 354 17.23 -17.12 -6.43
CA SER A 354 16.20 -17.62 -7.34
C SER A 354 16.46 -19.10 -7.58
N TRP A 355 15.49 -19.92 -7.24
CA TRP A 355 15.54 -21.35 -7.43
C TRP A 355 14.32 -21.81 -8.22
N LYS A 356 14.55 -22.73 -9.15
CA LYS A 356 13.50 -23.43 -9.89
C LYS A 356 13.81 -24.91 -9.84
N SER A 357 12.81 -25.75 -9.59
CA SER A 357 12.96 -27.21 -9.60
C SER A 357 13.58 -27.66 -10.94
N LYS A 358 14.43 -28.68 -10.89
CA LYS A 358 15.02 -29.29 -12.09
C LYS A 358 14.02 -30.18 -12.82
#